data_5b88be4ea6f3776d4b7c69877c595cc3
#
_entry.id   5b88be4ea6f3776d4b7c69877c595cc3
#
_cell.length_a   1.000
_cell.length_b   1.000
_cell.length_c   1.000
_cell.angle_alpha   90.00
_cell.angle_beta   90.00
_cell.angle_gamma   90.00
#
_symmetry.space_group_name_H-M   'P 1'
#
loop_
_entity.id
_entity.type
_entity.pdbx_description
1 polymer ?
#
loop_
_entity_poly.entity_id
_entity_poly.type
_entity_poly.pdbx_seq_one_letter_code
_entity_poly.pdbx_strand_id
1 'polypeptide(L)'
;MRRVLVHSLIFSPDGVSTAYLYNDIALRLQKSGYEVVVLTTTPHFNIVPEQVAKQPMKWKVWGFCKKSKFNGMTVLHVPQKKFKSTSLRLIGFVYWHIVSFIIGLSIKHVDLILSPSPPLTVGWMNLGLAKLKGCKVIYNVQEIYPDILKMKGGVVLKFLKWMEYKVYNGSDAVTTIDKVFYDTIVDRFEDKSKLHIIPNFVDTDLYHEVKGQELENLRIRWSNTNLSEDPNTIKLLYAGNIGHAQSWEPLIELADKTRDLNVEYIVIGEGAKRGYVEEEIQKRGLEKLHLLPYQPRELMPAILSYSDASFIFMAPEMDGDGFPSKVYTIMACERPMLILSGENTPIVNFLKDKNCAKLITEKNFDKKVDEMVGWLRSVTREELKEMGKRGLKTIEENYTKEIVTSKYADLVDELLNTNYR
;
A
#
# COMPACT_ATOMS: atom_id res chain seq x y z
N MET A 1 -2.28 -32.59 0.73
CA MET A 1 -2.50 -31.15 0.37
C MET A 1 -1.21 -30.43 0.67
N ARG A 2 -0.65 -29.70 -0.29
CA ARG A 2 0.58 -28.91 -0.09
C ARG A 2 0.27 -27.72 0.80
N ARG A 3 1.21 -27.37 1.69
CA ARG A 3 1.03 -26.30 2.68
C ARG A 3 1.93 -25.11 2.40
N VAL A 4 1.32 -23.93 2.34
CA VAL A 4 2.02 -22.64 2.24
C VAL A 4 1.98 -21.94 3.58
N LEU A 5 3.15 -21.52 4.07
CA LEU A 5 3.29 -20.66 5.25
C LEU A 5 3.45 -19.22 4.79
N VAL A 6 2.50 -18.35 5.12
CA VAL A 6 2.66 -16.89 5.01
C VAL A 6 3.27 -16.38 6.30
N HIS A 7 4.54 -15.95 6.27
CA HIS A 7 5.24 -15.47 7.47
C HIS A 7 5.50 -13.96 7.34
N SER A 8 4.61 -13.17 7.90
CA SER A 8 4.57 -11.71 7.79
C SER A 8 4.42 -11.04 9.15
N LEU A 9 4.98 -9.83 9.32
CA LEU A 9 4.72 -8.98 10.50
C LEU A 9 3.27 -8.46 10.52
N ILE A 10 2.64 -8.33 9.37
CA ILE A 10 1.35 -7.67 9.20
C ILE A 10 0.39 -8.64 8.48
N PHE A 11 -0.76 -8.89 9.09
CA PHE A 11 -1.85 -9.70 8.54
C PHE A 11 -3.16 -9.35 9.25
N SER A 12 -4.29 -9.90 8.80
CA SER A 12 -5.59 -9.75 9.48
C SER A 12 -5.48 -10.08 10.99
N PRO A 13 -6.07 -9.26 11.88
CA PRO A 13 -6.99 -8.16 11.65
C PRO A 13 -6.37 -6.74 11.69
N ASP A 14 -5.11 -6.58 11.29
CA ASP A 14 -4.54 -5.23 11.12
C ASP A 14 -5.25 -4.46 9.99
N GLY A 15 -5.59 -3.19 10.21
CA GLY A 15 -6.33 -2.33 9.28
C GLY A 15 -5.44 -1.50 8.33
N VAL A 16 -4.39 -2.07 7.75
CA VAL A 16 -3.47 -1.39 6.83
C VAL A 16 -3.45 -2.04 5.46
N SER A 17 -3.13 -1.27 4.41
CA SER A 17 -3.14 -1.73 3.02
C SER A 17 -2.33 -3.00 2.79
N THR A 18 -1.15 -3.10 3.40
CA THR A 18 -0.28 -4.28 3.31
C THR A 18 -0.94 -5.54 3.89
N ALA A 19 -1.73 -5.42 4.99
CA ALA A 19 -2.47 -6.55 5.54
C ALA A 19 -3.51 -7.07 4.54
N TYR A 20 -4.25 -6.17 3.90
CA TYR A 20 -5.26 -6.55 2.90
C TYR A 20 -4.65 -7.26 1.69
N LEU A 21 -3.49 -6.79 1.20
CA LEU A 21 -2.77 -7.47 0.11
C LEU A 21 -2.45 -8.93 0.46
N TYR A 22 -1.86 -9.18 1.63
CA TYR A 22 -1.50 -10.54 2.02
C TYR A 22 -2.69 -11.39 2.41
N ASN A 23 -3.77 -10.78 2.92
CA ASN A 23 -5.05 -11.47 3.14
C ASN A 23 -5.59 -12.04 1.82
N ASP A 24 -5.62 -11.23 0.76
CA ASP A 24 -6.15 -11.62 -0.55
C ASP A 24 -5.25 -12.63 -1.26
N ILE A 25 -3.92 -12.50 -1.17
CA ILE A 25 -2.97 -13.51 -1.67
C ILE A 25 -3.18 -14.84 -0.94
N ALA A 26 -3.31 -14.82 0.39
CA ALA A 26 -3.56 -16.04 1.18
C ALA A 26 -4.89 -16.70 0.81
N LEU A 27 -5.97 -15.91 0.62
CA LEU A 27 -7.27 -16.39 0.16
C LEU A 27 -7.18 -17.01 -1.23
N ARG A 28 -6.44 -16.42 -2.16
CA ARG A 28 -6.22 -16.97 -3.49
C ARG A 28 -5.51 -18.30 -3.44
N LEU A 29 -4.43 -18.42 -2.65
CA LEU A 29 -3.71 -19.67 -2.48
C LEU A 29 -4.60 -20.76 -1.87
N GLN A 30 -5.43 -20.42 -0.87
CA GLN A 30 -6.43 -21.34 -0.32
C GLN A 30 -7.42 -21.80 -1.40
N LYS A 31 -7.95 -20.87 -2.21
CA LYS A 31 -8.86 -21.16 -3.32
C LYS A 31 -8.21 -22.04 -4.40
N SER A 32 -6.90 -21.93 -4.60
CA SER A 32 -6.11 -22.78 -5.49
C SER A 32 -5.78 -24.16 -4.92
N GLY A 33 -6.32 -24.50 -3.73
CA GLY A 33 -6.20 -25.86 -3.16
C GLY A 33 -5.02 -26.04 -2.21
N TYR A 34 -4.32 -24.96 -1.80
CA TYR A 34 -3.27 -25.03 -0.79
C TYR A 34 -3.84 -24.94 0.63
N GLU A 35 -3.24 -25.66 1.56
CA GLU A 35 -3.43 -25.42 2.98
C GLU A 35 -2.58 -24.20 3.39
N VAL A 36 -3.23 -23.09 3.69
CA VAL A 36 -2.53 -21.87 4.09
C VAL A 36 -2.50 -21.74 5.61
N VAL A 37 -1.31 -21.58 6.16
CA VAL A 37 -1.07 -21.23 7.56
C VAL A 37 -0.37 -19.86 7.59
N VAL A 38 -0.83 -18.98 8.47
CA VAL A 38 -0.24 -17.66 8.62
C VAL A 38 0.46 -17.56 9.97
N LEU A 39 1.68 -17.04 9.97
CA LEU A 39 2.43 -16.70 11.17
C LEU A 39 2.73 -15.20 11.15
N THR A 40 2.21 -14.48 12.16
CA THR A 40 2.22 -13.02 12.19
C THR A 40 2.34 -12.49 13.62
N THR A 41 2.25 -11.17 13.79
CA THR A 41 2.18 -10.53 15.11
C THR A 41 0.74 -10.50 15.65
N THR A 42 0.58 -10.20 16.94
CA THR A 42 -0.71 -9.70 17.43
C THR A 42 -1.00 -8.33 16.79
N PRO A 43 -2.28 -7.98 16.54
CA PRO A 43 -2.63 -6.72 15.89
C PRO A 43 -2.03 -5.51 16.58
N HIS A 44 -1.39 -4.63 15.82
CA HIS A 44 -0.78 -3.42 16.35
C HIS A 44 -0.68 -2.27 15.32
N PHE A 45 -1.13 -2.49 14.07
CA PHE A 45 -1.19 -1.47 13.03
C PHE A 45 -2.64 -1.11 12.71
N ASN A 46 -3.02 0.15 12.94
CA ASN A 46 -4.36 0.69 12.68
C ASN A 46 -5.48 -0.27 13.14
N ILE A 47 -5.52 -0.50 14.46
CA ILE A 47 -6.43 -1.47 15.07
C ILE A 47 -7.88 -1.00 14.90
N VAL A 48 -8.69 -1.78 14.20
CA VAL A 48 -10.13 -1.60 14.05
C VAL A 48 -10.84 -2.56 15.02
N PRO A 49 -11.47 -2.07 16.10
CA PRO A 49 -12.04 -2.92 17.15
C PRO A 49 -13.03 -3.97 16.63
N GLU A 50 -13.87 -3.59 15.67
CA GLU A 50 -14.87 -4.50 15.10
C GLU A 50 -14.22 -5.65 14.31
N GLN A 51 -13.10 -5.40 13.60
CA GLN A 51 -12.37 -6.44 12.88
C GLN A 51 -11.66 -7.39 13.85
N VAL A 52 -11.09 -6.86 14.93
CA VAL A 52 -10.51 -7.69 16.00
C VAL A 52 -11.56 -8.56 16.68
N ALA A 53 -12.75 -8.00 16.94
CA ALA A 53 -13.88 -8.75 17.53
C ALA A 53 -14.35 -9.90 16.64
N LYS A 54 -14.34 -9.72 15.31
CA LYS A 54 -14.70 -10.77 14.33
C LYS A 54 -13.66 -11.89 14.24
N GLN A 55 -12.42 -11.67 14.72
CA GLN A 55 -11.32 -12.64 14.68
C GLN A 55 -10.79 -12.95 16.09
N PRO A 56 -11.55 -13.62 16.95
CA PRO A 56 -11.17 -13.87 18.34
C PRO A 56 -9.92 -14.73 18.44
N MET A 57 -9.00 -14.35 19.32
CA MET A 57 -7.69 -14.98 19.51
C MET A 57 -7.66 -15.76 20.81
N LYS A 58 -7.24 -17.03 20.76
CA LYS A 58 -7.05 -17.89 21.94
C LYS A 58 -5.56 -18.21 22.11
N TRP A 59 -5.08 -18.20 23.36
CA TRP A 59 -3.72 -18.61 23.69
C TRP A 59 -3.43 -20.05 23.29
N LYS A 60 -2.27 -20.28 22.72
CA LYS A 60 -1.70 -21.56 22.33
C LYS A 60 -0.19 -21.59 22.63
N VAL A 61 0.43 -22.77 22.52
CA VAL A 61 1.89 -22.96 22.62
C VAL A 61 2.46 -22.28 23.87
N TRP A 62 2.09 -22.78 25.05
CA TRP A 62 2.67 -22.37 26.35
C TRP A 62 2.60 -20.86 26.63
N GLY A 63 1.64 -20.14 26.05
CA GLY A 63 1.51 -18.70 26.19
C GLY A 63 2.39 -17.85 25.26
N PHE A 64 3.19 -18.46 24.38
CA PHE A 64 4.04 -17.73 23.43
C PHE A 64 3.34 -17.34 22.12
N CYS A 65 2.12 -17.86 21.87
CA CYS A 65 1.39 -17.62 20.65
C CYS A 65 -0.12 -17.60 20.91
N LYS A 66 -0.82 -16.71 20.20
CA LYS A 66 -2.27 -16.77 20.10
C LYS A 66 -2.66 -17.38 18.75
N LYS A 67 -3.79 -18.07 18.71
CA LYS A 67 -4.36 -18.67 17.50
C LYS A 67 -5.72 -18.07 17.22
N SER A 68 -5.95 -17.71 15.98
CA SER A 68 -7.26 -17.32 15.44
C SER A 68 -7.57 -18.06 14.14
N LYS A 69 -8.71 -17.75 13.55
CA LYS A 69 -9.09 -18.19 12.21
C LYS A 69 -9.40 -16.99 11.33
N PHE A 70 -8.91 -17.02 10.09
CA PHE A 70 -9.26 -16.06 9.05
C PHE A 70 -9.78 -16.83 7.84
N ASN A 71 -11.06 -16.72 7.53
CA ASN A 71 -11.72 -17.49 6.46
C ASN A 71 -11.35 -18.99 6.45
N GLY A 72 -11.36 -19.61 7.62
CA GLY A 72 -10.99 -21.02 7.78
C GLY A 72 -9.48 -21.29 7.94
N MET A 73 -8.60 -20.42 7.46
CA MET A 73 -7.15 -20.54 7.60
C MET A 73 -6.73 -20.37 9.06
N THR A 74 -5.69 -21.10 9.45
CA THR A 74 -5.08 -20.95 10.78
C THR A 74 -4.13 -19.76 10.79
N VAL A 75 -4.34 -18.82 11.71
CA VAL A 75 -3.45 -17.69 11.95
C VAL A 75 -2.82 -17.81 13.33
N LEU A 76 -1.50 -17.79 13.38
CA LEU A 76 -0.69 -17.84 14.60
C LEU A 76 -0.09 -16.45 14.85
N HIS A 77 -0.42 -15.88 16.00
CA HIS A 77 -0.02 -14.51 16.35
C HIS A 77 1.02 -14.55 17.47
N VAL A 78 2.24 -14.17 17.17
CA VAL A 78 3.27 -13.94 18.19
C VAL A 78 3.01 -12.60 18.87
N PRO A 79 2.87 -12.56 20.21
CA PRO A 79 2.62 -11.31 20.91
C PRO A 79 3.71 -10.28 20.64
N GLN A 80 3.28 -9.10 20.20
CA GLN A 80 4.13 -7.93 20.09
C GLN A 80 3.44 -6.72 20.70
N LYS A 81 4.17 -5.91 21.42
CA LYS A 81 3.69 -4.68 22.03
C LYS A 81 4.40 -3.49 21.42
N LYS A 82 3.65 -2.45 21.07
CA LYS A 82 4.20 -1.18 20.60
C LYS A 82 4.69 -0.36 21.80
N PHE A 83 6.01 -0.38 22.03
CA PHE A 83 6.62 0.41 23.09
C PHE A 83 6.92 1.84 22.64
N LYS A 84 6.87 2.81 23.56
CA LYS A 84 7.30 4.19 23.31
C LYS A 84 8.82 4.29 23.18
N SER A 85 9.57 3.56 24.00
CA SER A 85 11.05 3.52 24.00
C SER A 85 11.59 2.77 22.78
N THR A 86 12.61 3.33 22.13
CA THR A 86 13.31 2.71 21.00
C THR A 86 14.00 1.40 21.39
N SER A 87 14.65 1.35 22.57
CA SER A 87 15.32 0.15 23.06
C SER A 87 14.33 -0.99 23.31
N LEU A 88 13.18 -0.70 23.92
CA LEU A 88 12.14 -1.71 24.14
C LEU A 88 11.50 -2.17 22.83
N ARG A 89 11.38 -1.28 21.82
CA ARG A 89 10.95 -1.69 20.48
C ARG A 89 11.92 -2.66 19.83
N LEU A 90 13.22 -2.43 19.97
CA LEU A 90 14.25 -3.33 19.46
C LEU A 90 14.20 -4.70 20.16
N ILE A 91 14.07 -4.73 21.49
CA ILE A 91 13.91 -5.97 22.25
C ILE A 91 12.66 -6.72 21.81
N GLY A 92 11.52 -6.03 21.65
CA GLY A 92 10.28 -6.64 21.15
C GLY A 92 10.42 -7.20 19.73
N PHE A 93 11.17 -6.52 18.88
CA PHE A 93 11.47 -6.97 17.53
C PHE A 93 12.33 -8.25 17.52
N VAL A 94 13.40 -8.30 18.32
CA VAL A 94 14.24 -9.50 18.47
C VAL A 94 13.45 -10.66 19.08
N TYR A 95 12.67 -10.39 20.12
CA TYR A 95 11.77 -11.39 20.73
C TYR A 95 10.83 -12.01 19.67
N TRP A 96 10.19 -11.15 18.86
CA TRP A 96 9.29 -11.63 17.81
C TRP A 96 10.02 -12.54 16.82
N HIS A 97 11.23 -12.19 16.37
CA HIS A 97 12.02 -13.01 15.44
C HIS A 97 12.34 -14.38 16.03
N ILE A 98 12.81 -14.44 17.27
CA ILE A 98 13.16 -15.70 17.95
C ILE A 98 11.92 -16.57 18.12
N VAL A 99 10.84 -16.00 18.66
CA VAL A 99 9.63 -16.78 18.97
C VAL A 99 8.93 -17.22 17.68
N SER A 100 8.83 -16.35 16.66
CA SER A 100 8.22 -16.73 15.37
C SER A 100 9.05 -17.79 14.65
N PHE A 101 10.37 -17.76 14.73
CA PHE A 101 11.22 -18.83 14.20
C PHE A 101 10.94 -20.18 14.86
N ILE A 102 10.88 -20.22 16.19
CA ILE A 102 10.59 -21.46 16.96
C ILE A 102 9.18 -21.97 16.62
N ILE A 103 8.19 -21.10 16.58
CA ILE A 103 6.82 -21.47 16.19
C ILE A 103 6.80 -21.92 14.73
N GLY A 104 7.50 -21.22 13.84
CA GLY A 104 7.67 -21.62 12.45
C GLY A 104 8.22 -23.02 12.31
N LEU A 105 9.24 -23.41 13.10
CA LEU A 105 9.78 -24.77 13.14
C LEU A 105 8.73 -25.81 13.57
N SER A 106 7.82 -25.45 14.46
CA SER A 106 6.78 -26.38 14.96
C SER A 106 5.66 -26.66 13.94
N ILE A 107 5.49 -25.83 12.91
CA ILE A 107 4.49 -26.03 11.85
C ILE A 107 5.00 -27.16 10.94
N LYS A 108 4.29 -28.28 10.94
CA LYS A 108 4.67 -29.49 10.17
C LYS A 108 4.34 -29.35 8.69
N HIS A 109 5.11 -30.05 7.82
CA HIS A 109 4.84 -30.21 6.38
C HIS A 109 4.60 -28.87 5.64
N VAL A 110 5.53 -27.94 5.78
CA VAL A 110 5.54 -26.69 4.99
C VAL A 110 6.29 -26.98 3.69
N ASP A 111 5.65 -26.73 2.56
CA ASP A 111 6.22 -26.92 1.23
C ASP A 111 6.78 -25.62 0.66
N LEU A 112 6.21 -24.47 1.07
CA LEU A 112 6.67 -23.15 0.64
C LEU A 112 6.40 -22.09 1.71
N ILE A 113 7.33 -21.15 1.83
CA ILE A 113 7.19 -19.95 2.67
C ILE A 113 7.04 -18.73 1.77
N LEU A 114 5.92 -18.01 1.89
CA LEU A 114 5.76 -16.66 1.35
C LEU A 114 6.25 -15.67 2.42
N SER A 115 7.33 -14.94 2.11
CA SER A 115 8.04 -14.03 3.01
C SER A 115 7.92 -12.59 2.54
N PRO A 116 6.92 -11.83 3.01
CA PRO A 116 6.81 -10.41 2.69
C PRO A 116 7.90 -9.54 3.31
N SER A 117 8.31 -8.48 2.63
CA SER A 117 9.09 -7.37 3.19
C SER A 117 8.21 -6.12 3.38
N PRO A 118 8.55 -5.14 4.21
CA PRO A 118 9.61 -5.16 5.22
C PRO A 118 9.28 -6.03 6.45
N PRO A 119 10.26 -6.38 7.27
CA PRO A 119 11.68 -6.04 7.17
C PRO A 119 12.50 -7.13 6.48
N LEU A 120 13.68 -6.77 5.96
CA LEU A 120 14.64 -7.67 5.34
C LEU A 120 15.03 -8.86 6.23
N THR A 121 15.08 -8.63 7.54
CA THR A 121 15.42 -9.65 8.55
C THR A 121 14.47 -10.83 8.58
N VAL A 122 13.19 -10.64 8.23
CA VAL A 122 12.21 -11.73 8.11
C VAL A 122 12.54 -12.63 6.92
N GLY A 123 12.94 -12.04 5.79
CA GLY A 123 13.43 -12.81 4.64
C GLY A 123 14.62 -13.68 5.01
N TRP A 124 15.62 -13.10 5.69
CA TRP A 124 16.80 -13.84 6.12
C TRP A 124 16.46 -14.98 7.11
N MET A 125 15.59 -14.71 8.08
CA MET A 125 15.09 -15.70 9.01
C MET A 125 14.34 -16.83 8.28
N ASN A 126 13.53 -16.51 7.28
CA ASN A 126 12.76 -17.48 6.51
C ASN A 126 13.65 -18.37 5.63
N LEU A 127 14.78 -17.89 5.13
CA LEU A 127 15.78 -18.76 4.49
C LEU A 127 16.31 -19.82 5.46
N GLY A 128 16.64 -19.43 6.70
CA GLY A 128 17.04 -20.38 7.74
C GLY A 128 15.96 -21.40 8.05
N LEU A 129 14.72 -20.95 8.20
CA LEU A 129 13.56 -21.81 8.44
C LEU A 129 13.32 -22.79 7.27
N ALA A 130 13.37 -22.29 6.05
CA ALA A 130 13.18 -23.09 4.85
C ALA A 130 14.27 -24.16 4.70
N LYS A 131 15.53 -23.82 4.95
CA LYS A 131 16.64 -24.80 4.93
C LYS A 131 16.41 -25.93 5.93
N LEU A 132 15.94 -25.63 7.15
CA LEU A 132 15.65 -26.65 8.17
C LEU A 132 14.43 -27.50 7.85
N LYS A 133 13.48 -26.96 7.07
CA LYS A 133 12.25 -27.67 6.67
C LYS A 133 12.36 -28.36 5.30
N GLY A 134 13.37 -28.03 4.50
CA GLY A 134 13.49 -28.52 3.12
C GLY A 134 12.40 -27.96 2.21
N CYS A 135 11.97 -26.71 2.40
CA CYS A 135 10.89 -26.10 1.63
C CYS A 135 11.36 -24.88 0.81
N LYS A 136 10.53 -24.45 -0.14
CA LYS A 136 10.80 -23.31 -1.03
C LYS A 136 10.51 -21.97 -0.35
N VAL A 137 11.11 -20.86 -0.88
CA VAL A 137 10.88 -19.50 -0.41
C VAL A 137 10.56 -18.58 -1.58
N ILE A 138 9.44 -17.86 -1.47
CA ILE A 138 9.17 -16.66 -2.26
C ILE A 138 9.38 -15.45 -1.35
N TYR A 139 10.30 -14.56 -1.73
CA TYR A 139 10.51 -13.29 -1.03
C TYR A 139 9.83 -12.16 -1.81
N ASN A 140 8.89 -11.45 -1.18
CA ASN A 140 8.15 -10.37 -1.81
C ASN A 140 8.72 -9.00 -1.38
N VAL A 141 9.25 -8.23 -2.34
CA VAL A 141 9.87 -6.91 -2.13
C VAL A 141 8.83 -5.82 -2.33
N GLN A 142 8.32 -5.26 -1.22
CA GLN A 142 7.44 -4.09 -1.21
C GLN A 142 8.23 -2.78 -1.01
N GLU A 143 9.44 -2.88 -0.44
CA GLU A 143 10.39 -1.80 -0.24
C GLU A 143 11.81 -2.33 -0.42
N ILE A 144 12.68 -1.57 -1.07
CA ILE A 144 14.06 -1.99 -1.33
C ILE A 144 14.93 -1.67 -0.12
N TYR A 145 15.13 -2.64 0.75
CA TYR A 145 16.06 -2.57 1.87
C TYR A 145 17.45 -3.05 1.44
N PRO A 146 18.55 -2.38 1.89
CA PRO A 146 18.57 -1.25 2.83
C PRO A 146 18.49 0.13 2.18
N ASP A 147 18.22 0.26 0.87
CA ASP A 147 18.30 1.52 0.14
C ASP A 147 17.36 2.59 0.71
N ILE A 148 16.14 2.20 1.11
CA ILE A 148 15.16 3.09 1.73
C ILE A 148 15.67 3.78 3.00
N LEU A 149 16.66 3.21 3.69
CA LEU A 149 17.24 3.80 4.89
C LEU A 149 18.15 5.00 4.60
N LYS A 150 18.49 5.26 3.32
CA LYS A 150 19.33 6.39 2.86
C LYS A 150 20.65 6.53 3.64
N MET A 151 21.21 5.39 4.09
CA MET A 151 22.47 5.34 4.87
C MET A 151 23.67 5.68 4.00
N LYS A 152 24.53 6.61 4.46
CA LYS A 152 25.72 7.06 3.72
C LYS A 152 26.94 6.12 3.79
N GLY A 153 26.80 4.93 4.41
CA GLY A 153 27.89 3.95 4.55
C GLY A 153 28.00 3.38 5.96
N GLY A 154 29.08 2.68 6.24
CA GLY A 154 29.37 2.07 7.56
C GLY A 154 29.17 0.56 7.58
N VAL A 155 29.60 -0.06 8.71
CA VAL A 155 29.55 -1.53 8.91
C VAL A 155 28.13 -2.06 8.86
N VAL A 156 27.19 -1.31 9.41
CA VAL A 156 25.76 -1.70 9.43
C VAL A 156 25.21 -1.78 8.01
N LEU A 157 25.46 -0.79 7.15
CA LEU A 157 25.04 -0.83 5.74
C LEU A 157 25.64 -2.02 5.00
N LYS A 158 26.96 -2.28 5.20
CA LYS A 158 27.61 -3.45 4.58
C LYS A 158 26.97 -4.76 5.02
N PHE A 159 26.63 -4.89 6.29
CA PHE A 159 25.94 -6.07 6.81
C PHE A 159 24.53 -6.22 6.24
N LEU A 160 23.77 -5.13 6.14
CA LEU A 160 22.43 -5.14 5.55
C LEU A 160 22.48 -5.47 4.04
N LYS A 161 23.47 -4.96 3.30
CA LYS A 161 23.69 -5.32 1.88
C LYS A 161 24.08 -6.78 1.70
N TRP A 162 24.90 -7.32 2.59
CA TRP A 162 25.22 -8.74 2.61
C TRP A 162 23.99 -9.58 2.91
N MET A 163 23.14 -9.15 3.85
CA MET A 163 21.87 -9.83 4.17
C MET A 163 20.91 -9.79 2.97
N GLU A 164 20.77 -8.62 2.30
CA GLU A 164 19.98 -8.47 1.08
C GLU A 164 20.43 -9.46 0.00
N TYR A 165 21.73 -9.49 -0.30
CA TYR A 165 22.31 -10.42 -1.26
C TYR A 165 21.96 -11.88 -0.91
N LYS A 166 22.08 -12.28 0.35
CA LYS A 166 21.73 -13.62 0.81
C LYS A 166 20.24 -13.93 0.67
N VAL A 167 19.38 -12.95 0.94
CA VAL A 167 17.93 -13.12 0.80
C VAL A 167 17.54 -13.26 -0.66
N TYR A 168 18.06 -12.39 -1.53
CA TYR A 168 17.72 -12.42 -2.95
C TYR A 168 18.22 -13.70 -3.63
N ASN A 169 19.46 -14.08 -3.42
CA ASN A 169 20.06 -15.23 -4.10
C ASN A 169 19.72 -16.56 -3.43
N GLY A 170 19.38 -16.56 -2.14
CA GLY A 170 18.97 -17.75 -1.41
C GLY A 170 17.49 -18.09 -1.54
N SER A 171 16.64 -17.19 -2.00
CA SER A 171 15.23 -17.46 -2.28
C SER A 171 15.06 -18.24 -3.59
N ASP A 172 14.00 -19.03 -3.70
CA ASP A 172 13.66 -19.75 -4.93
C ASP A 172 13.04 -18.81 -5.98
N ALA A 173 12.27 -17.84 -5.51
CA ALA A 173 11.82 -16.70 -6.32
C ALA A 173 11.77 -15.42 -5.49
N VAL A 174 11.94 -14.28 -6.16
CA VAL A 174 11.77 -12.95 -5.57
C VAL A 174 10.76 -12.19 -6.43
N THR A 175 9.77 -11.57 -5.79
CA THR A 175 8.79 -10.75 -6.50
C THR A 175 8.97 -9.29 -6.14
N THR A 176 8.81 -8.40 -7.11
CA THR A 176 8.81 -6.96 -6.94
C THR A 176 7.57 -6.33 -7.55
N ILE A 177 7.25 -5.12 -7.13
CA ILE A 177 5.94 -4.51 -7.41
C ILE A 177 5.85 -3.80 -8.76
N ASP A 178 6.99 -3.41 -9.36
CA ASP A 178 7.02 -2.70 -10.62
C ASP A 178 8.35 -2.83 -11.36
N LYS A 179 8.40 -2.26 -12.55
CA LYS A 179 9.59 -2.23 -13.41
C LYS A 179 10.73 -1.40 -12.83
N VAL A 180 10.44 -0.32 -12.10
CA VAL A 180 11.47 0.55 -11.48
C VAL A 180 12.20 -0.22 -10.38
N PHE A 181 11.45 -0.93 -9.54
CA PHE A 181 12.04 -1.81 -8.52
C PHE A 181 12.82 -2.94 -9.16
N TYR A 182 12.26 -3.57 -10.21
CA TYR A 182 12.97 -4.62 -10.95
C TYR A 182 14.31 -4.12 -11.47
N ASP A 183 14.34 -3.01 -12.20
CA ASP A 183 15.57 -2.45 -12.78
C ASP A 183 16.57 -2.02 -11.70
N THR A 184 16.11 -1.59 -10.55
CA THR A 184 16.95 -1.20 -9.41
C THR A 184 17.69 -2.39 -8.79
N ILE A 185 17.08 -3.58 -8.76
CA ILE A 185 17.64 -4.72 -8.03
C ILE A 185 18.10 -5.89 -8.91
N VAL A 186 17.77 -5.92 -10.20
CA VAL A 186 18.04 -7.07 -11.09
C VAL A 186 19.53 -7.44 -11.18
N ASP A 187 20.43 -6.46 -11.13
CA ASP A 187 21.88 -6.70 -11.18
C ASP A 187 22.47 -7.18 -9.84
N ARG A 188 21.63 -7.32 -8.78
CA ARG A 188 22.03 -7.91 -7.48
C ARG A 188 21.81 -9.42 -7.44
N PHE A 189 21.24 -10.00 -8.51
CA PHE A 189 20.97 -11.44 -8.64
C PHE A 189 22.07 -12.15 -9.42
N GLU A 190 22.52 -13.30 -8.92
CA GLU A 190 23.35 -14.25 -9.68
C GLU A 190 22.53 -14.90 -10.79
N ASP A 191 21.28 -15.26 -10.48
CA ASP A 191 20.29 -15.81 -11.42
C ASP A 191 19.09 -14.87 -11.52
N LYS A 192 19.06 -14.08 -12.59
CA LYS A 192 18.03 -13.08 -12.86
C LYS A 192 16.64 -13.69 -13.13
N SER A 193 16.59 -14.98 -13.48
CA SER A 193 15.30 -15.68 -13.72
C SER A 193 14.45 -15.82 -12.47
N LYS A 194 15.04 -15.69 -11.28
CA LYS A 194 14.33 -15.72 -10.00
C LYS A 194 13.56 -14.43 -9.70
N LEU A 195 13.81 -13.34 -10.41
CA LEU A 195 13.18 -12.06 -10.17
C LEU A 195 11.97 -11.87 -11.07
N HIS A 196 10.80 -11.74 -10.47
CA HIS A 196 9.51 -11.58 -11.13
C HIS A 196 8.87 -10.23 -10.80
N ILE A 197 8.11 -9.66 -11.73
CA ILE A 197 7.28 -8.50 -11.48
C ILE A 197 5.85 -8.97 -11.22
N ILE A 198 5.40 -8.87 -9.97
CA ILE A 198 4.00 -9.06 -9.57
C ILE A 198 3.55 -7.80 -8.86
N PRO A 199 2.77 -6.93 -9.52
CA PRO A 199 2.41 -5.62 -8.99
C PRO A 199 1.46 -5.74 -7.79
N ASN A 200 1.29 -4.63 -7.07
CA ASN A 200 0.18 -4.50 -6.15
C ASN A 200 -1.13 -4.37 -6.94
N PHE A 201 -2.26 -4.55 -6.27
CA PHE A 201 -3.58 -4.64 -6.89
C PHE A 201 -4.63 -3.92 -6.07
N VAL A 202 -5.82 -3.84 -6.64
CA VAL A 202 -7.01 -3.32 -5.96
C VAL A 202 -8.14 -4.35 -5.97
N ASP A 203 -8.90 -4.36 -4.90
CA ASP A 203 -10.15 -5.10 -4.78
C ASP A 203 -11.28 -4.32 -5.49
N THR A 204 -11.59 -4.70 -6.72
CA THR A 204 -12.63 -4.04 -7.54
C THR A 204 -14.05 -4.38 -7.10
N ASP A 205 -14.26 -5.40 -6.28
CA ASP A 205 -15.54 -5.65 -5.62
C ASP A 205 -15.84 -4.56 -4.58
N LEU A 206 -14.79 -4.06 -3.90
CA LEU A 206 -14.89 -2.96 -2.94
C LEU A 206 -14.76 -1.59 -3.63
N TYR A 207 -13.73 -1.41 -4.45
CA TYR A 207 -13.40 -0.11 -5.07
C TYR A 207 -13.94 -0.06 -6.50
N HIS A 208 -15.06 0.59 -6.66
CA HIS A 208 -15.72 0.87 -7.94
C HIS A 208 -16.43 2.22 -7.86
N GLU A 209 -16.89 2.75 -8.97
CA GLU A 209 -17.69 3.97 -8.99
C GLU A 209 -19.04 3.72 -8.31
N VAL A 210 -19.33 4.50 -7.28
CA VAL A 210 -20.59 4.45 -6.52
C VAL A 210 -21.56 5.50 -7.08
N LYS A 211 -22.83 5.11 -7.25
CA LYS A 211 -23.92 5.96 -7.75
C LYS A 211 -25.19 5.79 -6.91
N GLY A 212 -26.17 6.66 -7.17
CA GLY A 212 -27.50 6.53 -6.56
C GLY A 212 -27.51 6.70 -5.04
N GLN A 213 -28.19 5.80 -4.34
CA GLN A 213 -28.50 5.95 -2.91
C GLN A 213 -27.26 5.98 -2.01
N GLU A 214 -26.21 5.25 -2.34
CA GLU A 214 -24.98 5.26 -1.52
C GLU A 214 -24.28 6.62 -1.57
N LEU A 215 -24.22 7.25 -2.75
CA LEU A 215 -23.66 8.58 -2.90
C LEU A 215 -24.52 9.63 -2.19
N GLU A 216 -25.85 9.48 -2.25
CA GLU A 216 -26.79 10.35 -1.53
C GLU A 216 -26.64 10.20 -0.02
N ASN A 217 -26.46 9.00 0.50
CA ASN A 217 -26.19 8.75 1.92
C ASN A 217 -24.90 9.46 2.38
N LEU A 218 -23.87 9.53 1.52
CA LEU A 218 -22.66 10.28 1.82
C LEU A 218 -22.94 11.79 1.86
N ARG A 219 -23.72 12.34 0.91
CA ARG A 219 -24.14 13.74 0.90
C ARG A 219 -24.90 14.12 2.17
N ILE A 220 -25.85 13.30 2.59
CA ILE A 220 -26.58 13.49 3.84
C ILE A 220 -25.63 13.49 5.04
N ARG A 221 -24.67 12.54 5.09
CA ARG A 221 -23.67 12.48 6.14
C ARG A 221 -22.77 13.73 6.19
N TRP A 222 -22.53 14.35 5.05
CA TRP A 222 -21.69 15.53 4.90
C TRP A 222 -22.47 16.85 4.81
N SER A 223 -23.79 16.83 5.02
CA SER A 223 -24.64 18.01 4.99
C SER A 223 -24.23 19.13 5.97
N ASN A 224 -23.56 18.77 7.06
CA ASN A 224 -23.01 19.74 8.02
C ASN A 224 -21.58 20.20 7.68
N THR A 225 -21.00 19.75 6.55
CA THR A 225 -19.76 20.30 6.02
C THR A 225 -20.09 21.48 5.10
N ASN A 226 -19.22 22.46 5.02
CA ASN A 226 -19.44 23.62 4.13
C ASN A 226 -19.08 23.30 2.66
N LEU A 227 -19.24 22.06 2.22
CA LEU A 227 -18.99 21.64 0.84
C LEU A 227 -20.10 22.16 -0.08
N SER A 228 -19.70 22.62 -1.27
CA SER A 228 -20.64 23.11 -2.28
C SER A 228 -21.59 22.00 -2.76
N GLU A 229 -22.87 22.33 -2.82
CA GLU A 229 -23.90 21.50 -3.45
C GLU A 229 -24.06 21.80 -4.95
N ASP A 230 -23.40 22.86 -5.45
CA ASP A 230 -23.44 23.20 -6.88
C ASP A 230 -22.84 22.04 -7.71
N PRO A 231 -23.62 21.43 -8.60
CA PRO A 231 -23.15 20.33 -9.45
C PRO A 231 -22.05 20.77 -10.44
N ASN A 232 -21.85 22.06 -10.63
CA ASN A 232 -20.80 22.59 -11.51
C ASN A 232 -19.47 22.78 -10.77
N THR A 233 -19.42 22.68 -9.45
CA THR A 233 -18.18 22.77 -8.70
C THR A 233 -17.31 21.54 -8.94
N ILE A 234 -16.09 21.72 -9.42
CA ILE A 234 -15.10 20.64 -9.56
C ILE A 234 -14.53 20.34 -8.17
N LYS A 235 -14.61 19.09 -7.74
CA LYS A 235 -14.14 18.63 -6.43
C LYS A 235 -12.86 17.81 -6.58
N LEU A 236 -11.76 18.32 -6.04
CA LEU A 236 -10.46 17.64 -5.97
C LEU A 236 -10.27 17.03 -4.59
N LEU A 237 -9.99 15.73 -4.53
CA LEU A 237 -9.91 14.96 -3.30
C LEU A 237 -8.51 14.44 -3.00
N TYR A 238 -8.08 14.61 -1.77
CA TYR A 238 -7.00 13.80 -1.16
C TYR A 238 -7.57 13.02 0.03
N ALA A 239 -7.32 11.73 0.07
CA ALA A 239 -7.66 10.91 1.23
C ALA A 239 -6.45 10.08 1.67
N GLY A 240 -6.03 10.25 2.93
CA GLY A 240 -4.91 9.50 3.49
C GLY A 240 -4.18 10.21 4.62
N ASN A 241 -2.95 9.76 4.90
CA ASN A 241 -2.11 10.35 5.93
C ASN A 241 -1.67 11.76 5.54
N ILE A 242 -2.02 12.76 6.35
CA ILE A 242 -1.59 14.16 6.21
C ILE A 242 -0.21 14.31 6.87
N GLY A 243 0.79 13.71 6.23
CA GLY A 243 2.15 13.59 6.76
C GLY A 243 3.21 14.28 5.90
N HIS A 244 4.47 13.97 6.20
CA HIS A 244 5.64 14.54 5.53
C HIS A 244 5.89 13.97 4.12
N ALA A 245 5.24 12.87 3.76
CA ALA A 245 5.37 12.29 2.42
C ALA A 245 4.62 13.07 1.33
N GLN A 246 3.83 14.08 1.72
CA GLN A 246 3.08 14.94 0.81
C GLN A 246 3.58 16.39 0.92
N SER A 247 3.59 17.09 -0.22
CA SER A 247 3.82 18.53 -0.30
C SER A 247 2.50 19.27 -0.13
N TRP A 248 2.34 19.98 0.99
CA TRP A 248 1.11 20.73 1.30
C TRP A 248 1.15 22.15 0.82
N GLU A 249 2.33 22.77 0.72
CA GLU A 249 2.54 24.13 0.27
C GLU A 249 2.00 24.37 -1.15
N PRO A 250 2.24 23.49 -2.15
CA PRO A 250 1.63 23.63 -3.47
C PRO A 250 0.10 23.55 -3.47
N LEU A 251 -0.51 22.75 -2.58
CA LEU A 251 -1.97 22.69 -2.45
C LEU A 251 -2.53 24.01 -1.91
N ILE A 252 -1.90 24.56 -0.86
CA ILE A 252 -2.30 25.83 -0.24
C ILE A 252 -2.21 26.96 -1.25
N GLU A 253 -1.11 27.04 -2.00
CA GLU A 253 -0.92 28.06 -3.03
C GLU A 253 -1.89 27.88 -4.22
N LEU A 254 -2.15 26.64 -4.62
CA LEU A 254 -3.13 26.31 -5.65
C LEU A 254 -4.53 26.78 -5.23
N ALA A 255 -4.95 26.48 -4.01
CA ALA A 255 -6.24 26.90 -3.47
C ALA A 255 -6.37 28.44 -3.41
N ASP A 256 -5.27 29.13 -3.07
CA ASP A 256 -5.22 30.58 -3.03
C ASP A 256 -5.35 31.21 -4.43
N LYS A 257 -4.60 30.72 -5.41
CA LYS A 257 -4.61 31.24 -6.79
C LYS A 257 -5.86 30.87 -7.60
N THR A 258 -6.71 29.97 -7.09
CA THR A 258 -7.94 29.51 -7.76
C THR A 258 -9.22 29.93 -7.05
N ARG A 259 -9.17 30.95 -6.18
CA ARG A 259 -10.36 31.47 -5.48
C ARG A 259 -11.49 31.89 -6.43
N ASP A 260 -11.14 32.38 -7.63
CA ASP A 260 -12.05 32.79 -8.69
C ASP A 260 -12.70 31.62 -9.42
N LEU A 261 -12.16 30.40 -9.31
CA LEU A 261 -12.69 29.23 -9.99
C LEU A 261 -13.76 28.51 -9.16
N ASN A 262 -14.66 27.82 -9.85
CA ASN A 262 -15.63 26.95 -9.20
C ASN A 262 -15.01 25.57 -8.92
N VAL A 263 -14.02 25.55 -8.03
CA VAL A 263 -13.24 24.37 -7.62
C VAL A 263 -13.19 24.31 -6.09
N GLU A 264 -13.35 23.13 -5.53
CA GLU A 264 -13.15 22.83 -4.10
C GLU A 264 -12.08 21.75 -3.91
N TYR A 265 -11.35 21.87 -2.82
CA TYR A 265 -10.31 20.94 -2.40
C TYR A 265 -10.75 20.27 -1.11
N ILE A 266 -10.82 18.93 -1.12
CA ILE A 266 -11.25 18.13 0.02
C ILE A 266 -10.07 17.30 0.49
N VAL A 267 -9.60 17.53 1.70
CA VAL A 267 -8.51 16.77 2.32
C VAL A 267 -9.08 15.96 3.48
N ILE A 268 -8.95 14.63 3.39
CA ILE A 268 -9.49 13.71 4.39
C ILE A 268 -8.35 12.93 5.04
N GLY A 269 -8.26 12.98 6.36
CA GLY A 269 -7.30 12.18 7.11
C GLY A 269 -6.75 12.83 8.36
N GLU A 270 -5.78 12.14 8.94
CA GLU A 270 -5.01 12.58 10.09
C GLU A 270 -3.51 12.51 9.77
N GLY A 271 -2.67 13.20 10.54
CA GLY A 271 -1.23 13.14 10.38
C GLY A 271 -0.48 14.34 10.94
N ALA A 272 0.84 14.26 10.91
CA ALA A 272 1.72 15.23 11.54
C ALA A 272 1.65 16.66 10.92
N LYS A 273 1.17 16.76 9.69
CA LYS A 273 1.03 18.05 8.97
C LYS A 273 -0.40 18.61 9.01
N ARG A 274 -1.38 17.91 9.61
CA ARG A 274 -2.76 18.38 9.67
C ARG A 274 -2.88 19.77 10.29
N GLY A 275 -2.25 20.00 11.45
CA GLY A 275 -2.30 21.31 12.12
C GLY A 275 -1.70 22.44 11.28
N TYR A 276 -0.62 22.15 10.53
CA TYR A 276 -0.04 23.12 9.59
C TYR A 276 -1.02 23.51 8.47
N VAL A 277 -1.70 22.54 7.87
CA VAL A 277 -2.69 22.81 6.82
C VAL A 277 -3.87 23.61 7.38
N GLU A 278 -4.35 23.27 8.57
CA GLU A 278 -5.44 23.98 9.26
C GLU A 278 -5.08 25.44 9.57
N GLU A 279 -3.86 25.68 10.06
CA GLU A 279 -3.34 27.03 10.32
C GLU A 279 -3.29 27.88 9.05
N GLU A 280 -2.78 27.32 7.93
CA GLU A 280 -2.70 28.05 6.65
C GLU A 280 -4.08 28.32 6.03
N ILE A 281 -5.04 27.40 6.18
CA ILE A 281 -6.44 27.63 5.78
C ILE A 281 -7.00 28.85 6.50
N GLN A 282 -6.85 28.92 7.82
CA GLN A 282 -7.36 30.03 8.64
C GLN A 282 -6.65 31.33 8.32
N LYS A 283 -5.33 31.30 8.28
CA LYS A 283 -4.48 32.47 8.04
C LYS A 283 -4.75 33.15 6.70
N ARG A 284 -4.97 32.35 5.65
CA ARG A 284 -5.23 32.85 4.29
C ARG A 284 -6.72 32.99 3.96
N GLY A 285 -7.63 32.52 4.81
CA GLY A 285 -9.07 32.48 4.54
C GLY A 285 -9.40 31.65 3.31
N LEU A 286 -8.94 30.41 3.25
CA LEU A 286 -9.14 29.48 2.10
C LEU A 286 -10.46 28.73 2.25
N GLU A 287 -11.58 29.41 1.99
CA GLU A 287 -12.92 28.87 2.19
C GLU A 287 -13.25 27.63 1.36
N LYS A 288 -12.55 27.43 0.23
CA LYS A 288 -12.73 26.29 -0.70
C LYS A 288 -11.75 25.12 -0.44
N LEU A 289 -10.93 25.18 0.61
CA LEU A 289 -10.05 24.10 1.05
C LEU A 289 -10.59 23.52 2.36
N HIS A 290 -11.20 22.34 2.27
CA HIS A 290 -11.89 21.67 3.37
C HIS A 290 -11.03 20.57 3.97
N LEU A 291 -10.92 20.55 5.30
CA LEU A 291 -10.15 19.56 6.04
C LEU A 291 -11.09 18.69 6.88
N LEU A 292 -11.35 17.47 6.41
CA LEU A 292 -12.25 16.52 7.04
C LEU A 292 -11.49 15.48 7.87
N PRO A 293 -12.10 14.92 8.92
CA PRO A 293 -11.50 13.88 9.73
C PRO A 293 -11.37 12.56 8.94
N TYR A 294 -10.57 11.63 9.48
CA TYR A 294 -10.47 10.27 8.97
C TYR A 294 -11.84 9.63 8.72
N GLN A 295 -11.98 8.92 7.62
CA GLN A 295 -13.19 8.19 7.24
C GLN A 295 -12.93 6.67 7.18
N PRO A 296 -13.91 5.83 7.53
CA PRO A 296 -13.81 4.38 7.39
C PRO A 296 -13.51 3.94 5.95
N ARG A 297 -12.77 2.84 5.82
CA ARG A 297 -12.37 2.30 4.52
C ARG A 297 -13.56 1.97 3.62
N GLU A 298 -14.63 1.49 4.20
CA GLU A 298 -15.86 1.08 3.52
C GLU A 298 -16.57 2.27 2.84
N LEU A 299 -16.35 3.50 3.31
CA LEU A 299 -16.87 4.71 2.71
C LEU A 299 -15.98 5.27 1.58
N MET A 300 -14.75 4.78 1.44
CA MET A 300 -13.81 5.32 0.47
C MET A 300 -14.29 5.26 -0.98
N PRO A 301 -14.97 4.21 -1.46
CA PRO A 301 -15.53 4.21 -2.80
C PRO A 301 -16.54 5.34 -3.04
N ALA A 302 -17.46 5.57 -2.10
CA ALA A 302 -18.43 6.67 -2.17
C ALA A 302 -17.73 8.04 -2.09
N ILE A 303 -16.72 8.18 -1.24
CA ILE A 303 -15.92 9.40 -1.10
C ILE A 303 -15.15 9.72 -2.39
N LEU A 304 -14.50 8.73 -2.99
CA LEU A 304 -13.84 8.89 -4.28
C LEU A 304 -14.86 9.25 -5.37
N SER A 305 -16.00 8.59 -5.39
CA SER A 305 -17.08 8.85 -6.36
C SER A 305 -17.76 10.20 -6.18
N TYR A 306 -17.71 10.80 -5.00
CA TYR A 306 -18.18 12.15 -4.73
C TYR A 306 -17.30 13.23 -5.37
N SER A 307 -16.02 12.95 -5.60
CA SER A 307 -15.07 13.87 -6.23
C SER A 307 -15.03 13.71 -7.74
N ASP A 308 -14.60 14.77 -8.45
CA ASP A 308 -14.37 14.73 -9.89
C ASP A 308 -12.97 14.25 -10.24
N ALA A 309 -11.99 14.52 -9.37
CA ALA A 309 -10.61 14.04 -9.49
C ALA A 309 -9.96 13.90 -8.11
N SER A 310 -8.91 13.11 -8.03
CA SER A 310 -8.04 13.03 -6.86
C SER A 310 -6.72 13.74 -7.11
N PHE A 311 -6.03 14.17 -6.04
CA PHE A 311 -4.66 14.68 -6.18
C PHE A 311 -3.69 13.94 -5.27
N ILE A 312 -2.43 13.84 -5.72
CA ILE A 312 -1.31 13.29 -4.95
C ILE A 312 -0.09 14.17 -5.22
N PHE A 313 0.31 14.95 -4.23
CA PHE A 313 1.45 15.84 -4.30
C PHE A 313 2.58 15.27 -3.45
N MET A 314 3.50 14.55 -4.10
CA MET A 314 4.63 13.90 -3.43
C MET A 314 5.63 14.95 -2.95
N ALA A 315 6.16 14.76 -1.74
CA ALA A 315 7.27 15.54 -1.27
C ALA A 315 8.56 15.14 -2.03
N PRO A 316 9.44 16.08 -2.40
CA PRO A 316 10.67 15.77 -3.16
C PRO A 316 11.57 14.74 -2.47
N GLU A 317 11.54 14.68 -1.15
CA GLU A 317 12.29 13.69 -0.35
C GLU A 317 11.83 12.25 -0.59
N MET A 318 10.62 12.10 -1.18
CA MET A 318 10.01 10.80 -1.50
C MET A 318 10.27 10.35 -2.94
N ASP A 319 11.05 11.10 -3.73
CA ASP A 319 11.36 10.84 -5.16
C ASP A 319 12.07 9.50 -5.37
N GLY A 320 11.99 8.49 -4.86
CA GLY A 320 12.57 7.16 -4.98
C GLY A 320 11.94 6.18 -4.00
N ASP A 321 11.05 6.68 -3.16
CA ASP A 321 10.46 5.93 -2.08
C ASP A 321 9.05 5.45 -2.44
N GLY A 322 8.97 4.34 -3.13
CA GLY A 322 7.74 3.59 -3.25
C GLY A 322 6.68 4.16 -4.21
N PHE A 323 5.66 3.37 -4.40
CA PHE A 323 4.49 3.69 -5.22
C PHE A 323 3.26 3.81 -4.31
N PRO A 324 2.54 4.95 -4.31
CA PRO A 324 1.36 5.11 -3.46
C PRO A 324 0.22 4.17 -3.88
N SER A 325 -0.10 3.18 -3.07
CA SER A 325 -1.14 2.18 -3.37
C SER A 325 -2.53 2.77 -3.65
N LYS A 326 -2.80 3.99 -3.16
CA LYS A 326 -4.06 4.72 -3.43
C LYS A 326 -4.29 5.02 -4.92
N VAL A 327 -3.26 5.03 -5.75
CA VAL A 327 -3.38 5.20 -7.21
C VAL A 327 -4.32 4.15 -7.78
N TYR A 328 -4.17 2.89 -7.39
CA TYR A 328 -5.04 1.81 -7.88
C TYR A 328 -6.50 1.99 -7.44
N THR A 329 -6.75 2.41 -6.20
CA THR A 329 -8.13 2.62 -5.70
C THR A 329 -8.81 3.82 -6.36
N ILE A 330 -8.06 4.88 -6.65
CA ILE A 330 -8.55 6.05 -7.38
C ILE A 330 -8.95 5.66 -8.80
N MET A 331 -8.07 4.94 -9.50
CA MET A 331 -8.32 4.47 -10.86
C MET A 331 -9.50 3.50 -10.93
N ALA A 332 -9.64 2.59 -9.96
CA ALA A 332 -10.76 1.64 -9.87
C ALA A 332 -12.12 2.33 -9.67
N CYS A 333 -12.13 3.50 -9.01
CA CYS A 333 -13.33 4.32 -8.85
C CYS A 333 -13.55 5.33 -10.02
N GLU A 334 -12.92 5.12 -11.16
CA GLU A 334 -13.03 6.00 -12.36
C GLU A 334 -12.65 7.47 -12.08
N ARG A 335 -11.73 7.73 -11.13
CA ARG A 335 -11.30 9.11 -10.87
C ARG A 335 -9.95 9.38 -11.52
N PRO A 336 -9.83 10.46 -12.30
CA PRO A 336 -8.55 10.94 -12.79
C PRO A 336 -7.73 11.55 -11.65
N MET A 337 -6.45 11.78 -11.91
CA MET A 337 -5.54 12.29 -10.89
C MET A 337 -4.78 13.54 -11.36
N LEU A 338 -4.58 14.49 -10.43
CA LEU A 338 -3.57 15.52 -10.52
C LEU A 338 -2.37 15.10 -9.67
N ILE A 339 -1.24 14.85 -10.32
CA ILE A 339 -0.04 14.33 -9.68
C ILE A 339 1.06 15.39 -9.73
N LEU A 340 1.62 15.72 -8.56
CA LEU A 340 2.85 16.47 -8.44
C LEU A 340 3.95 15.55 -7.91
N SER A 341 5.00 15.31 -8.68
CA SER A 341 6.09 14.41 -8.33
C SER A 341 7.33 14.68 -9.20
N GLY A 342 8.48 14.15 -8.83
CA GLY A 342 9.67 14.20 -9.69
C GLY A 342 9.48 13.40 -10.99
N GLU A 343 10.16 13.82 -12.05
CA GLU A 343 10.00 13.30 -13.42
C GLU A 343 10.23 11.78 -13.53
N ASN A 344 11.19 11.24 -12.78
CA ASN A 344 11.60 9.84 -12.89
C ASN A 344 11.09 8.97 -11.72
N THR A 345 10.06 9.42 -11.02
CA THR A 345 9.48 8.67 -9.90
C THR A 345 8.65 7.46 -10.36
N PRO A 346 8.46 6.43 -9.52
CA PRO A 346 7.63 5.28 -9.84
C PRO A 346 6.21 5.66 -10.26
N ILE A 347 5.60 6.64 -9.61
CA ILE A 347 4.23 7.08 -9.93
C ILE A 347 4.14 7.74 -11.30
N VAL A 348 5.09 8.61 -11.67
CA VAL A 348 5.14 9.25 -12.98
C VAL A 348 5.41 8.22 -14.07
N ASN A 349 6.37 7.33 -13.88
CA ASN A 349 6.68 6.25 -14.81
C ASN A 349 5.49 5.30 -15.01
N PHE A 350 4.70 5.07 -13.98
CA PHE A 350 3.49 4.25 -14.08
C PHE A 350 2.37 4.95 -14.87
N LEU A 351 2.18 6.27 -14.69
CA LEU A 351 1.01 6.98 -15.23
C LEU A 351 1.23 7.64 -16.59
N LYS A 352 2.48 7.93 -16.99
CA LYS A 352 2.81 8.76 -18.17
C LYS A 352 2.16 8.31 -19.49
N ASP A 353 2.00 6.99 -19.68
CA ASP A 353 1.45 6.43 -20.92
C ASP A 353 -0.04 6.06 -20.83
N LYS A 354 -0.69 6.32 -19.69
CA LYS A 354 -2.07 5.87 -19.43
C LYS A 354 -3.13 6.93 -19.68
N ASN A 355 -2.72 8.19 -19.81
CA ASN A 355 -3.62 9.34 -20.03
C ASN A 355 -4.80 9.41 -19.04
N CYS A 356 -4.59 8.95 -17.79
CA CYS A 356 -5.57 8.98 -16.70
C CYS A 356 -5.19 9.95 -15.58
N ALA A 357 -4.10 10.72 -15.78
CA ALA A 357 -3.62 11.72 -14.84
C ALA A 357 -3.01 12.92 -15.56
N LYS A 358 -3.15 14.11 -14.96
CA LYS A 358 -2.31 15.25 -15.25
C LYS A 358 -1.06 15.15 -14.40
N LEU A 359 0.09 15.07 -15.03
CA LEU A 359 1.40 14.97 -14.37
C LEU A 359 2.07 16.34 -14.36
N ILE A 360 2.49 16.80 -13.19
CA ILE A 360 3.25 18.02 -12.96
C ILE A 360 4.62 17.59 -12.43
N THR A 361 5.65 17.78 -13.26
CA THR A 361 7.04 17.40 -12.91
C THR A 361 7.97 18.60 -12.81
N GLU A 362 7.45 19.80 -12.98
CA GLU A 362 8.19 21.05 -12.87
C GLU A 362 8.78 21.23 -11.46
N LYS A 363 10.05 21.60 -11.38
CA LYS A 363 10.78 21.74 -10.11
C LYS A 363 10.58 23.13 -9.48
N ASN A 364 10.47 24.18 -10.32
CA ASN A 364 10.25 25.54 -9.83
C ASN A 364 8.87 25.64 -9.19
N PHE A 365 8.82 26.19 -7.96
CA PHE A 365 7.60 26.25 -7.18
C PHE A 365 6.48 27.04 -7.87
N ASP A 366 6.77 28.25 -8.34
CA ASP A 366 5.74 29.10 -8.96
C ASP A 366 5.24 28.50 -10.28
N LYS A 367 6.15 28.00 -11.12
CA LYS A 367 5.78 27.40 -12.41
C LYS A 367 4.92 26.14 -12.22
N LYS A 368 5.22 25.26 -11.24
CA LYS A 368 4.39 24.07 -10.99
C LYS A 368 2.98 24.45 -10.53
N VAL A 369 2.85 25.48 -9.69
CA VAL A 369 1.54 25.97 -9.28
C VAL A 369 0.80 26.59 -10.46
N ASP A 370 1.48 27.42 -11.27
CA ASP A 370 0.87 28.05 -12.45
C ASP A 370 0.42 26.99 -13.48
N GLU A 371 1.17 25.89 -13.65
CA GLU A 371 0.76 24.77 -14.51
C GLU A 371 -0.50 24.06 -13.98
N MET A 372 -0.60 23.86 -12.66
CA MET A 372 -1.82 23.31 -12.04
C MET A 372 -3.02 24.24 -12.19
N VAL A 373 -2.84 25.56 -11.97
CA VAL A 373 -3.86 26.58 -12.17
C VAL A 373 -4.32 26.59 -13.63
N GLY A 374 -3.38 26.57 -14.58
CA GLY A 374 -3.67 26.53 -16.01
C GLY A 374 -4.51 25.31 -16.41
N TRP A 375 -4.16 24.14 -15.85
CA TRP A 375 -4.94 22.92 -16.08
C TRP A 375 -6.35 23.03 -15.50
N LEU A 376 -6.53 23.52 -14.27
CA LEU A 376 -7.84 23.70 -13.66
C LEU A 376 -8.73 24.73 -14.38
N ARG A 377 -8.12 25.73 -15.03
CA ARG A 377 -8.86 26.70 -15.87
C ARG A 377 -9.35 26.14 -17.20
N SER A 378 -8.68 25.09 -17.71
CA SER A 378 -8.96 24.54 -19.03
C SER A 378 -9.69 23.20 -19.02
N VAL A 379 -9.51 22.39 -17.96
CA VAL A 379 -10.06 21.04 -17.89
C VAL A 379 -11.59 21.05 -17.82
N THR A 380 -12.21 20.20 -18.61
CA THR A 380 -13.65 19.99 -18.61
C THR A 380 -14.05 18.73 -17.84
N ARG A 381 -15.30 18.64 -17.38
CA ARG A 381 -15.82 17.43 -16.72
C ARG A 381 -15.80 16.23 -17.65
N GLU A 382 -16.04 16.45 -18.95
CA GLU A 382 -15.96 15.40 -19.95
C GLU A 382 -14.56 14.81 -20.05
N GLU A 383 -13.53 15.67 -20.08
CA GLU A 383 -12.13 15.24 -20.07
C GLU A 383 -11.78 14.47 -18.78
N LEU A 384 -12.21 14.95 -17.61
CA LEU A 384 -12.01 14.25 -16.35
C LEU A 384 -12.64 12.86 -16.38
N LYS A 385 -13.87 12.75 -16.90
CA LYS A 385 -14.57 11.47 -17.04
C LYS A 385 -13.84 10.50 -17.97
N GLU A 386 -13.40 10.98 -19.14
CA GLU A 386 -12.65 10.14 -20.09
C GLU A 386 -11.28 9.72 -19.52
N MET A 387 -10.60 10.60 -18.77
CA MET A 387 -9.39 10.24 -18.05
C MET A 387 -9.68 9.15 -17.00
N GLY A 388 -10.76 9.27 -16.25
CA GLY A 388 -11.17 8.27 -15.26
C GLY A 388 -11.43 6.90 -15.88
N LYS A 389 -12.16 6.83 -16.99
CA LYS A 389 -12.41 5.58 -17.73
C LYS A 389 -11.12 4.90 -18.19
N ARG A 390 -10.12 5.66 -18.67
CA ARG A 390 -8.83 5.10 -19.07
C ARG A 390 -8.10 4.51 -17.86
N GLY A 391 -8.24 5.14 -16.69
CA GLY A 391 -7.74 4.62 -15.43
C GLY A 391 -8.37 3.28 -15.07
N LEU A 392 -9.70 3.19 -15.04
CA LEU A 392 -10.43 1.96 -14.75
C LEU A 392 -10.05 0.84 -15.73
N LYS A 393 -10.03 1.10 -17.03
CA LYS A 393 -9.62 0.12 -18.05
C LYS A 393 -8.24 -0.46 -17.74
N THR A 394 -7.29 0.38 -17.35
CA THR A 394 -5.93 -0.07 -16.96
C THR A 394 -5.98 -1.02 -15.76
N ILE A 395 -6.84 -0.75 -14.76
CA ILE A 395 -7.03 -1.61 -13.59
C ILE A 395 -7.65 -2.95 -14.00
N GLU A 396 -8.74 -2.93 -14.76
CA GLU A 396 -9.46 -4.13 -15.19
C GLU A 396 -8.59 -5.08 -16.01
N GLU A 397 -7.70 -4.54 -16.84
CA GLU A 397 -6.80 -5.34 -17.68
C GLU A 397 -5.61 -5.94 -16.91
N ASN A 398 -5.13 -5.31 -15.81
CA ASN A 398 -3.81 -5.66 -15.27
C ASN A 398 -3.69 -5.74 -13.75
N TYR A 399 -4.56 -5.03 -12.99
CA TYR A 399 -4.33 -4.75 -11.57
C TYR A 399 -5.50 -5.11 -10.66
N THR A 400 -6.44 -5.92 -11.14
CA THR A 400 -7.49 -6.45 -10.26
C THR A 400 -6.91 -7.49 -9.30
N LYS A 401 -7.57 -7.64 -8.18
CA LYS A 401 -7.27 -8.68 -7.18
C LYS A 401 -7.15 -10.07 -7.81
N GLU A 402 -8.07 -10.42 -8.71
CA GLU A 402 -8.13 -11.72 -9.37
C GLU A 402 -6.92 -11.96 -10.27
N ILE A 403 -6.59 -10.98 -11.12
CA ILE A 403 -5.47 -11.08 -12.08
C ILE A 403 -4.15 -11.19 -11.32
N VAL A 404 -3.92 -10.33 -10.35
CA VAL A 404 -2.61 -10.27 -9.69
C VAL A 404 -2.42 -11.40 -8.70
N THR A 405 -3.44 -11.74 -7.91
CA THR A 405 -3.32 -12.86 -6.97
C THR A 405 -3.18 -14.22 -7.68
N SER A 406 -3.71 -14.37 -8.93
CA SER A 406 -3.47 -15.58 -9.72
C SER A 406 -1.99 -15.74 -10.06
N LYS A 407 -1.27 -14.64 -10.38
CA LYS A 407 0.18 -14.71 -10.65
C LYS A 407 0.99 -15.28 -9.46
N TYR A 408 0.55 -14.98 -8.22
CA TYR A 408 1.16 -15.61 -7.04
C TYR A 408 0.86 -17.11 -6.96
N ALA A 409 -0.38 -17.51 -7.26
CA ALA A 409 -0.74 -18.93 -7.29
C ALA A 409 0.03 -19.68 -8.39
N ASP A 410 0.13 -19.12 -9.59
CA ASP A 410 0.88 -19.68 -10.70
C ASP A 410 2.37 -19.84 -10.36
N LEU A 411 2.98 -18.83 -9.73
CA LEU A 411 4.38 -18.91 -9.28
C LEU A 411 4.59 -19.98 -8.20
N VAL A 412 3.65 -20.12 -7.27
CA VAL A 412 3.67 -21.21 -6.27
C VAL A 412 3.55 -22.58 -6.93
N ASP A 413 2.64 -22.72 -7.91
CA ASP A 413 2.46 -23.95 -8.68
C ASP A 413 3.72 -24.30 -9.46
N GLU A 414 4.36 -23.33 -10.12
CA GLU A 414 5.60 -23.52 -10.85
C GLU A 414 6.71 -24.05 -9.93
N LEU A 415 6.97 -23.36 -8.81
CA LEU A 415 8.03 -23.73 -7.88
C LEU A 415 7.83 -25.09 -7.23
N LEU A 416 6.58 -25.46 -6.94
CA LEU A 416 6.27 -26.74 -6.30
C LEU A 416 6.17 -27.90 -7.28
N ASN A 417 5.94 -27.66 -8.58
CA ASN A 417 5.85 -28.70 -9.60
C ASN A 417 7.18 -28.97 -10.32
N THR A 418 8.12 -28.01 -10.32
CA THR A 418 9.45 -28.15 -10.96
C THR A 418 10.30 -29.30 -10.37
N ASN A 419 9.98 -29.81 -9.18
CA ASN A 419 10.68 -30.93 -8.53
C ASN A 419 10.25 -32.34 -9.05
N TYR A 420 9.41 -32.43 -10.10
CA TYR A 420 8.96 -33.71 -10.71
C TYR A 420 9.61 -33.98 -12.07
N ARG A 421 10.73 -33.30 -12.42
CA ARG A 421 11.51 -33.61 -13.61
C ARG A 421 12.91 -34.07 -13.28
#